data_b27b1c8763cd353279d9ce8cdd5a163f
#
_entry.id   b27b1c8763cd353279d9ce8cdd5a163f
#
_cell.length_a   1.000
_cell.length_b   1.000
_cell.length_c   1.000
_cell.angle_alpha   90.00
_cell.angle_beta   90.00
_cell.angle_gamma   90.00
#
_symmetry.space_group_name_H-M   'P 1'
#
loop_
_entity.id
_entity.type
_entity.pdbx_description
1 polymer ?
#
loop_
_entity_poly.entity_id
_entity_poly.type
_entity_poly.pdbx_seq_one_letter_code
_entity_poly.pdbx_strand_id
1 'polypeptide(L)'
;DTFGISYAAMASDLDRFIIPTTSPVQFDPDKLLASIDLLMSYGPKRFFLTHYSVVEEPRKKADLLREQIECYRGIAYSLCHEPDREQKILLAVKKMTLTKISSAQPSLDLKAVEKLLELDFILNAQGINIWASKQEQKKKSDV
;
A
#
# COMPACT_ATOMS: atom_id res chain seq x y z
N ASP A 1 4.89 8.32 6.90
CA ASP A 1 4.62 7.56 5.66
C ASP A 1 3.14 7.39 5.35
N THR A 2 2.29 8.14 6.05
CA THR A 2 0.83 8.04 5.95
C THR A 2 0.31 8.18 4.52
N PHE A 3 0.92 9.04 3.70
CA PHE A 3 0.49 9.27 2.32
C PHE A 3 1.30 8.44 1.31
N GLY A 4 1.80 7.27 1.71
CA GLY A 4 2.45 6.31 0.84
C GLY A 4 3.84 6.74 0.34
N ILE A 5 4.31 6.03 -0.65
CA ILE A 5 5.58 6.29 -1.36
C ILE A 5 5.37 6.36 -2.86
N SER A 6 6.19 7.19 -3.52
CA SER A 6 6.14 7.39 -4.95
C SER A 6 7.56 7.65 -5.49
N TYR A 7 8.16 6.64 -6.09
CA TYR A 7 9.49 6.76 -6.71
C TYR A 7 9.42 7.52 -8.03
N ALA A 8 10.46 8.29 -8.34
CA ALA A 8 10.56 8.99 -9.61
C ALA A 8 10.50 8.03 -10.82
N ALA A 9 11.06 6.83 -10.69
CA ALA A 9 11.02 5.79 -11.71
C ALA A 9 9.63 5.16 -11.94
N MET A 10 8.65 5.50 -11.10
CA MET A 10 7.23 5.09 -11.26
C MET A 10 6.39 6.20 -11.91
N ALA A 11 7.02 7.12 -12.62
CA ALA A 11 6.36 8.18 -13.35
C ALA A 11 6.36 7.88 -14.85
N SER A 12 5.22 8.05 -15.49
CA SER A 12 5.14 8.37 -16.91
C SER A 12 4.74 9.83 -17.02
N ASP A 13 5.55 10.64 -17.64
CA ASP A 13 5.38 12.10 -17.75
C ASP A 13 5.28 12.79 -16.37
N LEU A 14 4.15 13.45 -16.07
CA LEU A 14 3.91 14.19 -14.83
C LEU A 14 3.09 13.40 -13.80
N ASP A 15 2.51 12.26 -14.19
CA ASP A 15 1.68 11.45 -13.28
C ASP A 15 2.47 10.29 -12.69
N ARG A 16 2.72 10.34 -11.38
CA ARG A 16 3.46 9.31 -10.64
C ARG A 16 2.51 8.34 -9.97
N PHE A 17 2.80 7.05 -10.09
CA PHE A 17 2.09 6.04 -9.33
C PHE A 17 2.49 6.11 -7.85
N ILE A 18 1.52 5.87 -6.96
CA ILE A 18 1.73 5.88 -5.51
C ILE A 18 1.28 4.54 -4.92
N ILE A 19 2.02 4.05 -3.96
CA ILE A 19 1.68 2.81 -3.23
C ILE A 19 1.59 3.09 -1.73
N PRO A 20 0.71 2.37 -1.01
CA PRO A 20 0.71 2.42 0.45
C PRO A 20 2.00 1.84 1.01
N THR A 21 2.41 2.34 2.16
CA THR A 21 3.47 1.71 2.95
C THR A 21 2.90 1.25 4.29
N THR A 22 3.33 0.09 4.74
CA THR A 22 2.97 -0.45 6.03
C THR A 22 4.20 -0.46 6.93
N SER A 23 4.13 0.22 8.07
CA SER A 23 5.12 0.00 9.11
C SER A 23 4.79 -1.32 9.80
N PRO A 24 5.62 -2.39 9.68
CA PRO A 24 5.19 -3.76 9.95
C PRO A 24 4.44 -3.96 11.28
N VAL A 25 4.93 -3.39 12.38
CA VAL A 25 4.29 -3.55 13.69
C VAL A 25 3.13 -2.60 13.97
N GLN A 26 2.99 -1.52 13.19
CA GLN A 26 2.03 -0.45 13.42
C GLN A 26 0.89 -0.41 12.41
N PHE A 27 0.96 -1.21 11.35
CA PHE A 27 -0.05 -1.20 10.31
C PHE A 27 -1.44 -1.49 10.87
N ASP A 28 -2.36 -0.61 10.56
CA ASP A 28 -3.78 -0.70 10.87
C ASP A 28 -4.53 0.04 9.74
N PRO A 29 -5.24 -0.67 8.86
CA PRO A 29 -5.89 -0.07 7.70
C PRO A 29 -6.92 1.00 8.07
N ASP A 30 -7.69 0.82 9.17
CA ASP A 30 -8.70 1.81 9.58
C ASP A 30 -8.05 3.11 10.04
N LYS A 31 -6.97 3.02 10.82
CA LYS A 31 -6.22 4.20 11.26
C LYS A 31 -5.50 4.89 10.10
N LEU A 32 -4.99 4.11 9.16
CA LEU A 32 -4.31 4.66 7.98
C LEU A 32 -5.30 5.41 7.09
N LEU A 33 -6.49 4.84 6.84
CA LEU A 33 -7.57 5.49 6.09
C LEU A 33 -8.03 6.77 6.78
N ALA A 34 -8.28 6.72 8.08
CA ALA A 34 -8.67 7.91 8.87
C ALA A 34 -7.59 9.01 8.82
N SER A 35 -6.31 8.62 8.82
CA SER A 35 -5.21 9.58 8.71
C SER A 35 -5.13 10.22 7.31
N ILE A 36 -5.39 9.46 6.25
CA ILE A 36 -5.48 9.99 4.89
C ILE A 36 -6.66 10.99 4.81
N ASP A 37 -7.82 10.65 5.37
CA ASP A 37 -8.99 11.53 5.38
C ASP A 37 -8.74 12.83 6.13
N LEU A 38 -8.05 12.74 7.28
CA LEU A 38 -7.63 13.92 8.04
C LEU A 38 -6.70 14.81 7.21
N LEU A 39 -5.68 14.24 6.56
CA LEU A 39 -4.78 15.01 5.70
C LEU A 39 -5.53 15.69 4.55
N MET A 40 -6.48 14.98 3.93
CA MET A 40 -7.29 15.52 2.84
C MET A 40 -8.27 16.60 3.29
N SER A 41 -8.70 16.63 4.55
CA SER A 41 -9.60 17.66 5.10
C SER A 41 -8.97 19.06 5.11
N TYR A 42 -7.65 19.15 5.09
CA TYR A 42 -6.92 20.43 4.98
C TYR A 42 -6.89 21.01 3.56
N GLY A 43 -7.42 20.31 2.57
CA GLY A 43 -7.47 20.77 1.18
C GLY A 43 -6.08 20.96 0.54
N PRO A 44 -5.13 20.03 0.71
CA PRO A 44 -3.79 20.22 0.21
C PRO A 44 -3.76 20.33 -1.30
N LYS A 45 -2.89 21.18 -1.84
CA LYS A 45 -2.64 21.29 -3.28
C LYS A 45 -1.61 20.25 -3.76
N ARG A 46 -0.69 19.85 -2.88
CA ARG A 46 0.34 18.84 -3.10
C ARG A 46 0.82 18.27 -1.79
N PHE A 47 1.47 17.09 -1.83
CA PHE A 47 2.19 16.52 -0.70
C PHE A 47 3.67 16.40 -0.99
N PHE A 48 4.49 16.71 0.01
CA PHE A 48 5.91 16.36 0.04
C PHE A 48 6.03 15.10 0.88
N LEU A 49 6.35 13.98 0.25
CA LEU A 49 6.42 12.70 0.94
C LEU A 49 7.73 12.59 1.75
N THR A 50 7.68 11.92 2.89
CA THR A 50 8.85 11.64 3.72
C THR A 50 9.89 10.83 2.96
N HIS A 51 9.45 9.85 2.18
CA HIS A 51 10.27 9.03 1.31
C HIS A 51 9.96 9.35 -0.15
N TYR A 52 10.84 10.17 -0.73
CA TYR A 52 10.87 10.52 -2.14
C TYR A 52 9.70 11.37 -2.67
N SER A 53 10.07 12.47 -3.25
CA SER A 53 9.33 13.30 -4.19
C SER A 53 8.08 14.05 -3.69
N VAL A 54 7.58 14.89 -4.56
CA VAL A 54 6.32 15.61 -4.43
C VAL A 54 5.22 14.86 -5.18
N VAL A 55 4.02 14.86 -4.63
CA VAL A 55 2.83 14.28 -5.23
C VAL A 55 1.85 15.40 -5.55
N GLU A 56 1.51 15.51 -6.81
CA GLU A 56 0.45 16.39 -7.32
C GLU A 56 -0.90 15.65 -7.29
N GLU A 57 -1.99 16.36 -7.50
CA GLU A 57 -3.36 15.81 -7.50
C GLU A 57 -3.68 14.96 -6.25
N PRO A 58 -3.57 15.52 -5.03
CA PRO A 58 -3.70 14.75 -3.79
C PRO A 58 -5.00 13.93 -3.68
N ARG A 59 -6.12 14.43 -4.22
CA ARG A 59 -7.41 13.71 -4.19
C ARG A 59 -7.34 12.40 -4.96
N LYS A 60 -6.86 12.44 -6.21
CA LYS A 60 -6.69 11.25 -7.06
C LYS A 60 -5.76 10.23 -6.39
N LYS A 61 -4.68 10.71 -5.79
CA LYS A 61 -3.72 9.84 -5.09
C LYS A 61 -4.28 9.26 -3.79
N ALA A 62 -5.06 10.03 -3.04
CA ALA A 62 -5.75 9.53 -1.86
C ALA A 62 -6.74 8.42 -2.21
N ASP A 63 -7.51 8.56 -3.30
CA ASP A 63 -8.45 7.53 -3.75
C ASP A 63 -7.72 6.26 -4.18
N LEU A 64 -6.60 6.39 -4.89
CA LEU A 64 -5.74 5.26 -5.26
C LEU A 64 -5.14 4.55 -4.02
N LEU A 65 -4.72 5.30 -3.01
CA LEU A 65 -4.23 4.73 -1.76
C LEU A 65 -5.33 3.99 -1.00
N ARG A 66 -6.54 4.59 -0.87
CA ARG A 66 -7.68 3.95 -0.21
C ARG A 66 -8.02 2.61 -0.86
N GLU A 67 -8.12 2.58 -2.18
CA GLU A 67 -8.38 1.36 -2.94
C GLU A 67 -7.33 0.28 -2.65
N GLN A 68 -6.05 0.63 -2.65
CA GLN A 68 -4.98 -0.33 -2.38
C GLN A 68 -4.97 -0.81 -0.93
N ILE A 69 -5.26 0.07 0.05
CA ILE A 69 -5.36 -0.30 1.47
C ILE A 69 -6.51 -1.28 1.68
N GLU A 70 -7.65 -1.08 1.02
CA GLU A 70 -8.76 -2.05 1.05
C GLU A 70 -8.38 -3.39 0.39
N CYS A 71 -7.61 -3.37 -0.68
CA CYS A 71 -7.05 -4.59 -1.26
C CYS A 71 -6.13 -5.32 -0.25
N TYR A 72 -5.28 -4.60 0.49
CA TYR A 72 -4.45 -5.19 1.54
C TYR A 72 -5.27 -5.85 2.63
N ARG A 73 -6.36 -5.19 3.06
CA ARG A 73 -7.34 -5.78 4.00
C ARG A 73 -7.95 -7.07 3.45
N GLY A 74 -8.40 -7.06 2.21
CA GLY A 74 -8.96 -8.23 1.53
C GLY A 74 -7.96 -9.39 1.45
N ILE A 75 -6.71 -9.11 1.08
CA ILE A 75 -5.62 -10.10 1.04
C ILE A 75 -5.40 -10.71 2.44
N ALA A 76 -5.35 -9.89 3.50
CA ALA A 76 -5.18 -10.35 4.86
C ALA A 76 -6.28 -11.33 5.28
N TYR A 77 -7.53 -10.99 5.01
CA TYR A 77 -8.67 -11.86 5.37
C TYR A 77 -8.74 -13.13 4.53
N SER A 78 -8.46 -13.07 3.25
CA SER A 78 -8.51 -14.24 2.36
C SER A 78 -7.42 -15.27 2.68
N LEU A 79 -6.30 -14.82 3.25
CA LEU A 79 -5.14 -15.66 3.53
C LEU A 79 -4.93 -15.94 5.04
N CYS A 80 -5.88 -15.55 5.91
CA CYS A 80 -5.69 -15.58 7.36
C CYS A 80 -5.36 -16.97 7.92
N HIS A 81 -5.89 -18.05 7.34
CA HIS A 81 -5.67 -19.43 7.80
C HIS A 81 -4.73 -20.24 6.90
N GLU A 82 -4.08 -19.59 5.93
CA GLU A 82 -3.24 -20.29 4.98
C GLU A 82 -1.85 -20.61 5.58
N PRO A 83 -1.30 -21.80 5.32
CA PRO A 83 0.09 -22.06 5.60
C PRO A 83 0.97 -21.14 4.76
N ASP A 84 2.16 -20.79 5.28
CA ASP A 84 3.10 -19.86 4.63
C ASP A 84 2.45 -18.51 4.25
N ARG A 85 1.52 -18.04 5.13
CA ARG A 85 0.69 -16.85 4.90
C ARG A 85 1.49 -15.64 4.44
N GLU A 86 2.62 -15.34 5.09
CA GLU A 86 3.43 -14.17 4.74
C GLU A 86 3.94 -14.22 3.30
N GLN A 87 4.40 -15.38 2.85
CA GLN A 87 4.85 -15.58 1.47
C GLN A 87 3.69 -15.42 0.48
N LYS A 88 2.51 -15.93 0.81
CA LYS A 88 1.31 -15.78 -0.02
C LYS A 88 0.84 -14.33 -0.08
N ILE A 89 0.89 -13.60 1.04
CA ILE A 89 0.61 -12.17 1.08
C ILE A 89 1.59 -11.41 0.19
N LEU A 90 2.89 -11.70 0.28
CA LEU A 90 3.92 -11.07 -0.55
C LEU A 90 3.59 -11.23 -2.04
N LEU A 91 3.27 -12.45 -2.48
CA LEU A 91 2.92 -12.72 -3.87
C LEU A 91 1.64 -12.00 -4.30
N ALA A 92 0.62 -11.96 -3.44
CA ALA A 92 -0.64 -11.29 -3.71
C ALA A 92 -0.48 -9.76 -3.82
N VAL A 93 0.24 -9.14 -2.88
CA VAL A 93 0.56 -7.71 -2.88
C VAL A 93 1.35 -7.33 -4.14
N LYS A 94 2.39 -8.08 -4.45
CA LYS A 94 3.23 -7.88 -5.65
C LYS A 94 2.38 -7.95 -6.92
N LYS A 95 1.60 -9.01 -7.09
CA LYS A 95 0.72 -9.19 -8.25
C LYS A 95 -0.27 -8.02 -8.37
N MET A 96 -0.97 -7.68 -7.30
CA MET A 96 -1.96 -6.59 -7.29
C MET A 96 -1.31 -5.25 -7.67
N THR A 97 -0.20 -4.90 -7.04
CA THR A 97 0.49 -3.63 -7.28
C THR A 97 1.01 -3.52 -8.72
N LEU A 98 1.70 -4.56 -9.23
CA LEU A 98 2.21 -4.55 -10.61
C LEU A 98 1.08 -4.51 -11.65
N THR A 99 -0.04 -5.17 -11.39
CA THR A 99 -1.22 -5.10 -12.27
C THR A 99 -1.78 -3.67 -12.33
N LYS A 100 -1.90 -2.99 -11.17
CA LYS A 100 -2.38 -1.60 -11.11
C LYS A 100 -1.42 -0.64 -11.80
N ILE A 101 -0.12 -0.80 -11.60
CA ILE A 101 0.91 0.02 -12.28
C ILE A 101 0.84 -0.18 -13.79
N SER A 102 0.79 -1.43 -14.27
CA SER A 102 0.68 -1.74 -15.70
C SER A 102 -0.56 -1.12 -16.33
N SER A 103 -1.69 -1.14 -15.63
CA SER A 103 -2.93 -0.55 -16.11
C SER A 103 -2.89 0.98 -16.15
N ALA A 104 -2.29 1.61 -15.14
CA ALA A 104 -2.21 3.06 -15.03
C ALA A 104 -1.08 3.65 -15.91
N GLN A 105 -0.01 2.93 -16.11
CA GLN A 105 1.22 3.37 -16.78
C GLN A 105 1.81 2.26 -17.66
N PRO A 106 1.18 1.96 -18.80
CA PRO A 106 1.56 0.83 -19.66
C PRO A 106 2.97 0.91 -20.24
N SER A 107 3.56 2.11 -20.29
CA SER A 107 4.90 2.36 -20.84
C SER A 107 6.05 2.02 -19.88
N LEU A 108 5.76 1.75 -18.61
CA LEU A 108 6.80 1.44 -17.63
C LEU A 108 7.36 0.03 -17.83
N ASP A 109 8.66 -0.11 -17.65
CA ASP A 109 9.31 -1.41 -17.55
C ASP A 109 8.97 -2.06 -16.20
N LEU A 110 7.99 -2.98 -16.21
CA LEU A 110 7.52 -3.66 -15.01
C LEU A 110 8.59 -4.47 -14.29
N LYS A 111 9.61 -4.97 -15.00
CA LYS A 111 10.72 -5.70 -14.35
C LYS A 111 11.60 -4.74 -13.55
N ALA A 112 11.87 -3.56 -14.10
CA ALA A 112 12.61 -2.51 -13.39
C ALA A 112 11.82 -2.02 -12.18
N VAL A 113 10.51 -1.80 -12.31
CA VAL A 113 9.62 -1.41 -11.21
C VAL A 113 9.55 -2.49 -10.14
N GLU A 114 9.40 -3.75 -10.52
CA GLU A 114 9.39 -4.88 -9.60
C GLU A 114 10.65 -4.94 -8.75
N LYS A 115 11.82 -4.80 -9.38
CA LYS A 115 13.11 -4.75 -8.68
C LYS A 115 13.22 -3.54 -7.75
N LEU A 116 12.73 -2.38 -8.19
CA LEU A 116 12.72 -1.17 -7.37
C LEU A 116 11.90 -1.33 -6.10
N LEU A 117 10.74 -1.98 -6.19
CA LEU A 117 9.78 -2.15 -5.10
C LEU A 117 10.00 -3.43 -4.27
N GLU A 118 11.08 -4.17 -4.48
CA GLU A 118 11.30 -5.46 -3.83
C GLU A 118 11.24 -5.36 -2.30
N LEU A 119 11.92 -4.37 -1.73
CA LEU A 119 11.89 -4.12 -0.29
C LEU A 119 10.51 -3.67 0.19
N ASP A 120 9.83 -2.82 -0.56
CA ASP A 120 8.49 -2.34 -0.21
C ASP A 120 7.46 -3.46 -0.20
N PHE A 121 7.55 -4.40 -1.14
CA PHE A 121 6.71 -5.59 -1.15
C PHE A 121 6.91 -6.45 0.09
N ILE A 122 8.16 -6.67 0.50
CA ILE A 122 8.49 -7.43 1.71
C ILE A 122 7.93 -6.73 2.95
N LEU A 123 8.19 -5.44 3.13
CA LEU A 123 7.72 -4.66 4.28
C LEU A 123 6.19 -4.59 4.33
N ASN A 124 5.54 -4.40 3.19
CA ASN A 124 4.09 -4.40 3.11
C ASN A 124 3.49 -5.77 3.47
N ALA A 125 4.08 -6.86 2.97
CA ALA A 125 3.63 -8.20 3.32
C ALA A 125 3.77 -8.49 4.82
N GLN A 126 4.88 -8.09 5.44
CA GLN A 126 5.10 -8.21 6.88
C GLN A 126 4.06 -7.42 7.68
N GLY A 127 3.82 -6.16 7.32
CA GLY A 127 2.83 -5.32 8.00
C GLY A 127 1.42 -5.90 7.93
N ILE A 128 1.01 -6.37 6.76
CA ILE A 128 -0.29 -7.01 6.55
C ILE A 128 -0.39 -8.31 7.37
N ASN A 129 0.66 -9.15 7.36
CA ASN A 129 0.69 -10.40 8.10
C ASN A 129 0.58 -10.19 9.61
N ILE A 130 1.31 -9.22 10.16
CA ILE A 130 1.24 -8.87 11.59
C ILE A 130 -0.15 -8.35 11.96
N TRP A 131 -0.74 -7.48 11.14
CA TRP A 131 -2.10 -6.99 11.37
C TRP A 131 -3.12 -8.14 11.37
N ALA A 132 -3.05 -9.04 10.39
CA ALA A 132 -3.92 -10.21 10.31
C ALA A 132 -3.83 -11.07 11.58
N SER A 133 -2.61 -11.32 12.07
CA SER A 133 -2.39 -12.06 13.32
C SER A 133 -3.03 -11.39 14.54
N LYS A 134 -2.95 -10.06 14.62
CA LYS A 134 -3.61 -9.30 15.69
C LYS A 134 -5.14 -9.41 15.63
N GLN A 135 -5.73 -9.43 14.42
CA GLN A 135 -7.18 -9.61 14.27
C GLN A 135 -7.64 -11.00 14.70
N GLU A 136 -6.86 -12.05 14.39
CA GLU A 136 -7.16 -13.42 14.85
C GLU A 136 -7.10 -13.55 16.37
N GLN A 137 -6.11 -12.91 17.01
CA GLN A 137 -6.00 -12.92 18.49
C GLN A 137 -7.17 -12.21 19.16
N LYS A 138 -7.60 -11.05 18.64
CA LYS A 138 -8.79 -10.34 19.16
C LYS A 138 -10.04 -11.20 19.09
N LYS A 139 -10.31 -11.85 17.97
CA LYS A 139 -11.49 -12.73 17.83
C LYS A 139 -11.48 -13.90 18.79
N LYS A 140 -10.31 -14.39 19.21
CA LYS A 140 -10.20 -15.49 20.21
C LYS A 140 -10.38 -15.01 21.64
N SER A 141 -10.12 -13.73 21.94
CA SER A 141 -10.30 -13.17 23.29
C SER A 141 -11.74 -12.67 23.55
N ASP A 142 -12.53 -12.49 22.50
CA ASP A 142 -13.92 -12.04 22.58
C ASP A 142 -14.93 -13.22 22.67
N VAL A 143 -14.42 -14.47 22.70
CA VAL A 143 -15.19 -15.72 22.87
C VAL A 143 -14.90 -16.34 24.23
#